data_66ef6d5e895a71a8f9aa7aaf05c52be8
#
_entry.id   66ef6d5e895a71a8f9aa7aaf05c52be8
#
_cell.length_a   1.000
_cell.length_b   1.000
_cell.length_c   1.000
_cell.angle_alpha   90.00
_cell.angle_beta   90.00
_cell.angle_gamma   90.00
#
_symmetry.space_group_name_H-M   'P 1'
#
loop_
_entity.id
_entity.type
_entity.pdbx_description
1 polymer ?
#
loop_
_entity_poly.entity_id
_entity_poly.type
_entity_poly.pdbx_seq_one_letter_code
_entity_poly.pdbx_strand_id
1 'polypeptide(L)'
;MSAASPFRRRIALLLVLSTMLPLAGCSSMGTLRAFLGGTVVVTDAELQQRFDRRFPRDFELGGGIATLTLEQPQSRLQDDQLWLAFDVQATVAGLRVGPRGHFALVSGLRFDPDSQALYLHEPRLTRLDLPRMPGLPAGEELLALGDALLAEYARNEPVYVLSERRQSQVPLGRSVYRVDIENGRIVIGVTR
;
A
#
# COMPACT_ATOMS: atom_id res chain seq x y z
N MET A 1 -51.55 -12.29 -63.09
CA MET A 1 -51.91 -12.60 -61.70
C MET A 1 -50.86 -13.59 -61.19
N SER A 2 -49.84 -13.12 -60.48
CA SER A 2 -48.84 -14.01 -59.86
C SER A 2 -48.42 -13.40 -58.51
N ALA A 3 -48.84 -14.08 -57.46
CA ALA A 3 -48.58 -13.70 -56.10
C ALA A 3 -47.13 -14.03 -55.73
N ALA A 4 -46.37 -13.01 -55.38
CA ALA A 4 -44.99 -13.15 -54.87
C ALA A 4 -45.07 -13.46 -53.36
N SER A 5 -44.51 -14.59 -52.96
CA SER A 5 -44.55 -15.15 -51.61
C SER A 5 -43.72 -14.32 -50.60
N PRO A 6 -44.22 -14.11 -49.37
CA PRO A 6 -43.60 -13.30 -48.33
C PRO A 6 -42.39 -13.96 -47.62
N PHE A 7 -41.95 -15.12 -48.11
CA PHE A 7 -40.93 -15.93 -47.42
C PHE A 7 -39.49 -15.48 -47.61
N ARG A 8 -39.23 -14.69 -48.66
CA ARG A 8 -37.87 -14.22 -48.98
C ARG A 8 -37.41 -12.97 -48.20
N ARG A 9 -38.32 -12.25 -47.55
CA ARG A 9 -37.98 -11.02 -46.78
C ARG A 9 -37.55 -11.29 -45.36
N ARG A 10 -37.75 -12.48 -44.80
CA ARG A 10 -37.41 -12.82 -43.40
C ARG A 10 -36.01 -13.40 -43.25
N ILE A 11 -35.34 -13.82 -44.30
CA ILE A 11 -33.98 -14.39 -44.28
C ILE A 11 -32.94 -13.31 -44.38
N ALA A 12 -33.21 -12.15 -44.98
CA ALA A 12 -32.28 -11.05 -45.12
C ALA A 12 -32.07 -10.23 -43.84
N LEU A 13 -32.99 -10.34 -42.85
CA LEU A 13 -32.91 -9.57 -41.61
C LEU A 13 -32.16 -10.28 -40.48
N LEU A 14 -31.86 -11.57 -40.63
CA LEU A 14 -31.12 -12.36 -39.62
C LEU A 14 -29.59 -12.43 -39.82
N LEU A 15 -29.10 -11.90 -40.95
CA LEU A 15 -27.67 -11.96 -41.32
C LEU A 15 -26.90 -10.69 -40.98
N VAL A 16 -27.54 -9.62 -40.48
CA VAL A 16 -26.90 -8.33 -40.15
C VAL A 16 -26.67 -8.13 -38.67
N LEU A 17 -27.20 -9.03 -37.80
CA LEU A 17 -27.10 -8.87 -36.32
C LEU A 17 -25.95 -9.68 -35.71
N SER A 18 -25.01 -10.19 -36.49
CA SER A 18 -23.93 -11.08 -36.01
C SER A 18 -22.51 -10.47 -36.02
N THR A 19 -22.34 -9.14 -36.14
CA THR A 19 -21.00 -8.53 -36.23
C THR A 19 -20.75 -7.35 -35.30
N MET A 20 -21.30 -7.38 -34.10
CA MET A 20 -20.91 -6.48 -33.02
C MET A 20 -20.56 -7.28 -31.76
N LEU A 21 -19.53 -8.14 -31.80
CA LEU A 21 -18.79 -8.53 -30.61
C LEU A 21 -17.81 -7.38 -30.30
N PRO A 22 -17.97 -6.66 -29.18
CA PRO A 22 -16.91 -5.77 -28.72
C PRO A 22 -15.73 -6.63 -28.26
N LEU A 23 -14.58 -6.43 -28.89
CA LEU A 23 -13.28 -6.88 -28.39
C LEU A 23 -12.99 -6.17 -27.04
N ALA A 24 -13.63 -6.62 -25.98
CA ALA A 24 -13.24 -6.32 -24.61
C ALA A 24 -12.20 -7.36 -24.16
N GLY A 25 -11.07 -7.38 -24.84
CA GLY A 25 -10.01 -8.33 -24.56
C GLY A 25 -8.65 -7.66 -24.52
N CYS A 26 -8.37 -6.87 -23.49
CA CYS A 26 -7.01 -6.40 -23.21
C CYS A 26 -6.82 -5.98 -21.75
N SER A 27 -7.10 -6.85 -20.79
CA SER A 27 -6.58 -6.64 -19.43
C SER A 27 -6.01 -7.92 -18.78
N SER A 28 -6.01 -9.05 -19.50
CA SER A 28 -5.54 -10.33 -18.93
C SER A 28 -4.05 -10.64 -19.14
N MET A 29 -3.33 -9.86 -19.95
CA MET A 29 -1.89 -10.14 -20.18
C MET A 29 -1.00 -9.79 -18.98
N GLY A 30 -1.39 -8.84 -18.13
CA GLY A 30 -0.66 -8.51 -16.90
C GLY A 30 -0.73 -9.64 -15.88
N THR A 31 -1.89 -10.28 -15.77
CA THR A 31 -2.13 -11.38 -14.82
C THR A 31 -1.41 -12.67 -15.22
N LEU A 32 -1.28 -12.94 -16.52
CA LEU A 32 -0.55 -14.13 -17.01
C LEU A 32 0.97 -14.01 -16.79
N ARG A 33 1.54 -12.82 -16.93
CA ARG A 33 2.97 -12.58 -16.66
C ARG A 33 3.29 -12.74 -15.15
N ALA A 34 2.40 -12.29 -14.29
CA ALA A 34 2.53 -12.48 -12.84
C ALA A 34 2.51 -13.97 -12.46
N PHE A 35 1.71 -14.77 -13.16
CA PHE A 35 1.58 -16.20 -12.87
C PHE A 35 2.80 -17.05 -13.33
N LEU A 36 3.48 -16.64 -14.39
CA LEU A 36 4.61 -17.39 -14.97
C LEU A 36 5.98 -16.94 -14.43
N GLY A 37 6.06 -15.86 -13.66
CA GLY A 37 7.31 -15.27 -13.21
C GLY A 37 7.57 -15.30 -11.69
N GLY A 38 6.69 -15.86 -10.87
CA GLY A 38 6.84 -15.79 -9.40
C GLY A 38 6.81 -14.35 -8.86
N THR A 39 6.08 -13.46 -9.53
CA THR A 39 5.99 -12.05 -9.18
C THR A 39 4.72 -11.77 -8.38
N VAL A 40 4.86 -11.18 -7.20
CA VAL A 40 3.73 -10.73 -6.38
C VAL A 40 3.53 -9.24 -6.57
N VAL A 41 2.28 -8.83 -6.81
CA VAL A 41 1.91 -7.43 -6.98
C VAL A 41 0.99 -6.99 -5.85
N VAL A 42 1.33 -5.88 -5.18
CA VAL A 42 0.50 -5.23 -4.16
C VAL A 42 0.13 -3.84 -4.66
N THR A 43 -1.16 -3.53 -4.69
CA THR A 43 -1.65 -2.22 -5.16
C THR A 43 -1.68 -1.20 -4.03
N ASP A 44 -1.64 0.09 -4.39
CA ASP A 44 -1.79 1.20 -3.44
C ASP A 44 -3.10 1.08 -2.63
N ALA A 45 -4.20 0.72 -3.27
CA ALA A 45 -5.48 0.52 -2.60
C ALA A 45 -5.46 -0.62 -1.57
N GLU A 46 -4.76 -1.73 -1.85
CA GLU A 46 -4.59 -2.83 -0.88
C GLU A 46 -3.73 -2.41 0.30
N LEU A 47 -2.67 -1.64 0.03
CA LEU A 47 -1.81 -1.09 1.07
C LEU A 47 -2.58 -0.11 1.95
N GLN A 48 -3.32 0.83 1.36
CA GLN A 48 -4.18 1.78 2.08
C GLN A 48 -5.20 1.04 2.95
N GLN A 49 -5.92 0.07 2.41
CA GLN A 49 -6.87 -0.73 3.17
C GLN A 49 -6.22 -1.47 4.35
N ARG A 50 -4.94 -1.85 4.23
CA ARG A 50 -4.19 -2.47 5.32
C ARG A 50 -3.91 -1.47 6.43
N PHE A 51 -3.50 -0.26 6.07
CA PHE A 51 -3.30 0.83 7.04
C PHE A 51 -4.61 1.21 7.73
N ASP A 52 -5.70 1.38 6.99
CA ASP A 52 -7.02 1.72 7.56
C ASP A 52 -7.48 0.72 8.63
N ARG A 53 -7.09 -0.55 8.50
CA ARG A 53 -7.40 -1.60 9.48
C ARG A 53 -6.47 -1.63 10.70
N ARG A 54 -5.26 -1.06 10.59
CA ARG A 54 -4.26 -1.05 11.68
C ARG A 54 -4.30 0.21 12.50
N PHE A 55 -4.87 1.26 11.99
CA PHE A 55 -4.98 2.56 12.64
C PHE A 55 -6.46 2.89 12.97
N PRO A 56 -6.72 3.65 14.04
CA PRO A 56 -5.77 4.38 14.89
C PRO A 56 -4.88 3.46 15.73
N ARG A 57 -3.66 3.94 16.05
CA ARG A 57 -2.70 3.24 16.92
C ARG A 57 -2.06 4.20 17.92
N ASP A 58 -1.98 3.75 19.15
CA ASP A 58 -1.40 4.50 20.26
C ASP A 58 0.07 4.15 20.46
N PHE A 59 0.86 5.18 20.75
CA PHE A 59 2.27 5.10 21.11
C PHE A 59 2.49 5.79 22.44
N GLU A 60 2.88 5.02 23.44
CA GLU A 60 3.16 5.55 24.77
C GLU A 60 4.53 6.23 24.83
N LEU A 61 4.56 7.40 25.43
CA LEU A 61 5.76 8.17 25.66
C LEU A 61 5.96 8.40 27.16
N GLY A 62 7.23 8.44 27.57
CA GLY A 62 7.59 8.76 28.96
C GLY A 62 6.99 7.83 30.01
N GLY A 63 6.93 6.51 29.71
CA GLY A 63 6.37 5.53 30.64
C GLY A 63 4.85 5.61 30.85
N GLY A 64 4.12 6.03 29.82
CA GLY A 64 2.65 6.09 29.84
C GLY A 64 2.07 7.43 30.31
N ILE A 65 2.91 8.42 30.61
CA ILE A 65 2.45 9.77 30.99
C ILE A 65 1.79 10.49 29.80
N ALA A 66 2.32 10.26 28.60
CA ALA A 66 1.77 10.80 27.37
C ALA A 66 1.54 9.70 26.35
N THR A 67 0.53 9.88 25.52
CA THR A 67 0.19 8.97 24.40
C THR A 67 0.06 9.79 23.11
N LEU A 68 0.69 9.32 22.04
CA LEU A 68 0.46 9.80 20.71
C LEU A 68 -0.40 8.79 19.97
N THR A 69 -1.56 9.22 19.51
CA THR A 69 -2.44 8.43 18.65
C THR A 69 -2.23 8.82 17.20
N LEU A 70 -1.75 7.90 16.39
CA LEU A 70 -1.69 8.08 14.93
C LEU A 70 -3.04 7.69 14.33
N GLU A 71 -3.62 8.61 13.58
CA GLU A 71 -4.95 8.48 12.97
C GLU A 71 -4.89 8.79 11.48
N GLN A 72 -5.93 8.41 10.75
CA GLN A 72 -6.16 8.75 9.34
C GLN A 72 -4.94 8.50 8.44
N PRO A 73 -4.46 7.26 8.37
CA PRO A 73 -3.32 6.92 7.52
C PRO A 73 -3.60 7.26 6.06
N GLN A 74 -2.63 7.85 5.39
CA GLN A 74 -2.65 8.07 3.95
C GLN A 74 -1.39 7.47 3.36
N SER A 75 -1.54 6.53 2.43
CA SER A 75 -0.44 5.92 1.70
C SER A 75 -0.45 6.34 0.23
N ARG A 76 0.73 6.48 -0.36
CA ARG A 76 0.91 6.70 -1.81
C ARG A 76 2.18 6.01 -2.26
N LEU A 77 2.09 5.33 -3.40
CA LEU A 77 3.23 4.72 -4.09
C LEU A 77 3.62 5.62 -5.26
N GLN A 78 4.72 6.33 -5.13
CA GLN A 78 5.19 7.30 -6.13
C GLN A 78 6.71 7.39 -6.11
N ASP A 79 7.33 7.60 -7.27
CA ASP A 79 8.78 7.86 -7.44
C ASP A 79 9.65 6.80 -6.75
N ASP A 80 9.32 5.52 -6.94
CA ASP A 80 9.96 4.36 -6.33
C ASP A 80 9.94 4.34 -4.79
N GLN A 81 9.06 5.14 -4.18
CA GLN A 81 8.95 5.29 -2.74
C GLN A 81 7.52 5.12 -2.24
N LEU A 82 7.42 4.68 -1.01
CA LEU A 82 6.20 4.71 -0.22
C LEU A 82 6.15 6.02 0.56
N TRP A 83 5.11 6.81 0.34
CA TRP A 83 4.76 8.00 1.11
C TRP A 83 3.68 7.63 2.11
N LEU A 84 3.93 7.93 3.37
CA LEU A 84 2.97 7.75 4.46
C LEU A 84 2.76 9.05 5.20
N ALA A 85 1.50 9.37 5.49
CA ALA A 85 1.13 10.49 6.33
C ALA A 85 0.05 10.08 7.33
N PHE A 86 0.05 10.73 8.50
CA PHE A 86 -0.88 10.48 9.59
C PHE A 86 -1.24 11.80 10.28
N ASP A 87 -2.46 11.87 10.77
CA ASP A 87 -2.81 12.85 11.79
C ASP A 87 -2.36 12.31 13.16
N VAL A 88 -1.92 13.21 14.02
CA VAL A 88 -1.41 12.86 15.36
C VAL A 88 -2.23 13.58 16.40
N GLN A 89 -2.81 12.82 17.34
CA GLN A 89 -3.44 13.35 18.52
C GLN A 89 -2.59 13.05 19.75
N ALA A 90 -2.23 14.07 20.50
CA ALA A 90 -1.53 13.91 21.77
C ALA A 90 -2.51 13.89 22.95
N THR A 91 -2.23 13.01 23.92
CA THR A 91 -2.95 12.89 25.19
C THR A 91 -1.95 12.85 26.33
N VAL A 92 -2.14 13.66 27.36
CA VAL A 92 -1.31 13.68 28.58
C VAL A 92 -2.23 13.47 29.79
N ALA A 93 -1.91 12.52 30.64
CA ALA A 93 -2.74 12.15 31.78
C ALA A 93 -4.23 11.93 31.42
N GLY A 94 -4.51 11.33 30.27
CA GLY A 94 -5.86 11.06 29.77
C GLY A 94 -6.57 12.25 29.12
N LEU A 95 -5.95 13.43 29.08
CA LEU A 95 -6.54 14.63 28.48
C LEU A 95 -5.89 14.94 27.13
N ARG A 96 -6.69 15.24 26.12
CA ARG A 96 -6.19 15.70 24.82
C ARG A 96 -5.48 17.04 24.94
N VAL A 97 -4.30 17.14 24.34
CA VAL A 97 -3.44 18.32 24.45
C VAL A 97 -3.23 18.92 23.06
N GLY A 98 -3.54 20.21 22.93
CA GLY A 98 -3.28 21.00 21.74
C GLY A 98 -4.09 20.60 20.50
N PRO A 99 -3.81 21.24 19.37
CA PRO A 99 -4.39 20.89 18.07
C PRO A 99 -3.83 19.56 17.58
N ARG A 100 -4.46 18.96 16.57
CA ARG A 100 -3.89 17.81 15.86
C ARG A 100 -2.56 18.17 15.22
N GLY A 101 -1.60 17.31 15.38
CA GLY A 101 -0.33 17.36 14.68
C GLY A 101 -0.36 16.55 13.38
N HIS A 102 0.77 16.55 12.68
CA HIS A 102 0.95 15.77 11.46
C HIS A 102 2.30 15.05 11.50
N PHE A 103 2.29 13.81 11.07
CA PHE A 103 3.47 12.99 10.88
C PHE A 103 3.50 12.51 9.44
N ALA A 104 4.63 12.67 8.74
CA ALA A 104 4.79 12.14 7.40
C ALA A 104 6.22 11.64 7.17
N LEU A 105 6.32 10.57 6.40
CA LEU A 105 7.59 9.94 6.03
C LEU A 105 7.59 9.50 4.57
N VAL A 106 8.79 9.30 4.03
CA VAL A 106 9.05 8.60 2.78
C VAL A 106 9.99 7.43 3.04
N SER A 107 9.81 6.34 2.31
CA SER A 107 10.64 5.15 2.49
C SER A 107 10.71 4.34 1.21
N GLY A 108 11.86 3.72 0.95
CA GLY A 108 11.92 2.54 0.13
C GLY A 108 11.22 1.36 0.82
N LEU A 109 11.13 0.23 0.12
CA LEU A 109 10.60 -1.00 0.66
C LEU A 109 11.61 -2.13 0.50
N ARG A 110 11.70 -3.02 1.48
CA ARG A 110 12.42 -4.29 1.39
C ARG A 110 11.48 -5.45 1.68
N PHE A 111 11.68 -6.54 0.96
CA PHE A 111 10.98 -7.79 1.21
C PHE A 111 11.84 -8.73 2.05
N ASP A 112 11.26 -9.29 3.08
CA ASP A 112 11.86 -10.35 3.87
C ASP A 112 11.18 -11.69 3.53
N PRO A 113 11.91 -12.63 2.91
CA PRO A 113 11.34 -13.91 2.51
C PRO A 113 11.00 -14.82 3.70
N ASP A 114 11.67 -14.69 4.83
CA ASP A 114 11.44 -15.54 6.00
C ASP A 114 10.10 -15.21 6.67
N SER A 115 9.83 -13.94 6.87
CA SER A 115 8.54 -13.44 7.39
C SER A 115 7.49 -13.25 6.30
N GLN A 116 7.88 -13.31 5.02
CA GLN A 116 7.06 -13.04 3.84
C GLN A 116 6.34 -11.69 3.93
N ALA A 117 7.09 -10.68 4.31
CA ALA A 117 6.58 -9.36 4.61
C ALA A 117 7.42 -8.24 4.00
N LEU A 118 6.76 -7.10 3.78
CA LEU A 118 7.40 -5.86 3.37
C LEU A 118 7.67 -5.00 4.60
N TYR A 119 8.88 -4.47 4.67
CA TYR A 119 9.35 -3.55 5.69
C TYR A 119 9.77 -2.23 5.05
N LEU A 120 9.76 -1.17 5.83
CA LEU A 120 10.37 0.10 5.42
C LEU A 120 11.87 -0.09 5.21
N HIS A 121 12.41 0.56 4.18
CA HIS A 121 13.83 0.56 3.86
C HIS A 121 14.33 2.01 3.82
N GLU A 122 15.26 2.35 4.71
CA GLU A 122 15.80 3.70 4.85
C GLU A 122 14.70 4.79 4.94
N PRO A 123 13.76 4.65 5.89
CA PRO A 123 12.71 5.64 6.04
C PRO A 123 13.31 7.00 6.45
N ARG A 124 12.70 8.07 5.93
CA ARG A 124 13.05 9.45 6.27
C ARG A 124 11.82 10.20 6.68
N LEU A 125 11.92 10.89 7.80
CA LEU A 125 10.88 11.78 8.26
C LEU A 125 10.84 13.02 7.36
N THR A 126 9.68 13.33 6.79
CA THR A 126 9.46 14.51 5.95
C THR A 126 8.67 15.60 6.66
N ARG A 127 7.88 15.20 7.66
CA ARG A 127 7.09 16.13 8.47
C ARG A 127 6.86 15.57 9.87
N LEU A 128 7.08 16.40 10.87
CA LEU A 128 6.75 16.10 12.27
C LEU A 128 6.27 17.38 12.96
N ASP A 129 4.96 17.58 12.91
CA ASP A 129 4.30 18.66 13.65
C ASP A 129 3.59 18.03 14.85
N LEU A 130 4.12 18.25 16.03
CA LEU A 130 3.48 17.81 17.28
C LEU A 130 3.07 19.01 18.12
N PRO A 131 1.94 18.94 18.83
CA PRO A 131 1.60 19.94 19.84
C PRO A 131 2.71 19.99 20.89
N ARG A 132 2.98 21.21 21.41
CA ARG A 132 3.93 21.37 22.52
C ARG A 132 3.45 20.62 23.74
N MET A 133 4.23 19.67 24.20
CA MET A 133 3.93 18.88 25.40
C MET A 133 5.06 19.04 26.41
N PRO A 134 4.75 19.19 27.71
CA PRO A 134 5.77 19.18 28.77
C PRO A 134 6.56 17.86 28.73
N GLY A 135 7.88 17.97 28.75
CA GLY A 135 8.78 16.80 28.78
C GLY A 135 9.15 16.22 27.41
N LEU A 136 8.59 16.73 26.31
CA LEU A 136 9.07 16.39 24.97
C LEU A 136 10.11 17.42 24.51
N PRO A 137 11.20 16.96 23.84
CA PRO A 137 12.12 17.85 23.19
C PRO A 137 11.42 18.63 22.07
N ALA A 138 12.04 19.69 21.59
CA ALA A 138 11.52 20.51 20.51
C ALA A 138 12.60 20.72 19.43
N GLY A 139 12.17 21.09 18.23
CA GLY A 139 13.10 21.35 17.13
C GLY A 139 13.89 20.11 16.67
N GLU A 140 15.19 20.26 16.53
CA GLU A 140 16.09 19.21 16.00
C GLU A 140 16.12 17.95 16.88
N GLU A 141 16.05 18.11 18.20
CA GLU A 141 16.03 16.95 19.11
C GLU A 141 14.78 16.11 18.95
N LEU A 142 13.63 16.73 18.68
CA LEU A 142 12.39 16.01 18.38
C LEU A 142 12.49 15.26 17.06
N LEU A 143 13.06 15.87 16.04
CA LEU A 143 13.29 15.22 14.74
C LEU A 143 14.24 14.02 14.90
N ALA A 144 15.35 14.19 15.62
CA ALA A 144 16.30 13.10 15.87
C ALA A 144 15.65 11.91 16.62
N LEU A 145 14.81 12.21 17.62
CA LEU A 145 14.05 11.19 18.32
C LEU A 145 13.06 10.48 17.37
N GLY A 146 12.36 11.24 16.54
CA GLY A 146 11.44 10.70 15.54
C GLY A 146 12.13 9.77 14.55
N ASP A 147 13.28 10.17 14.02
CA ASP A 147 14.10 9.35 13.11
C ASP A 147 14.60 8.07 13.79
N ALA A 148 15.03 8.13 15.04
CA ALA A 148 15.47 6.95 15.79
C ALA A 148 14.35 5.95 16.01
N LEU A 149 13.16 6.40 16.43
CA LEU A 149 11.96 5.57 16.58
C LEU A 149 11.51 4.98 15.25
N LEU A 150 11.56 5.77 14.18
CA LEU A 150 11.20 5.33 12.84
C LEU A 150 12.16 4.25 12.33
N ALA A 151 13.46 4.40 12.58
CA ALA A 151 14.46 3.40 12.20
C ALA A 151 14.28 2.09 12.98
N GLU A 152 13.86 2.14 14.23
CA GLU A 152 13.54 0.95 15.01
C GLU A 152 12.26 0.27 14.52
N TYR A 153 11.22 1.04 14.25
CA TYR A 153 9.98 0.53 13.67
C TYR A 153 10.24 -0.18 12.33
N ALA A 154 11.04 0.43 11.47
CA ALA A 154 11.39 -0.12 10.15
C ALA A 154 12.11 -1.47 10.21
N ARG A 155 12.83 -1.75 11.29
CA ARG A 155 13.50 -3.04 11.48
C ARG A 155 12.55 -4.14 11.96
N ASN A 156 11.60 -3.79 12.81
CA ASN A 156 10.84 -4.75 13.60
C ASN A 156 9.39 -4.94 13.12
N GLU A 157 8.80 -3.91 12.51
CA GLU A 157 7.38 -3.92 12.16
C GLU A 157 7.15 -3.97 10.64
N PRO A 158 6.48 -5.00 10.13
CA PRO A 158 6.15 -5.06 8.71
C PRO A 158 5.02 -4.08 8.37
N VAL A 159 5.16 -3.37 7.25
CA VAL A 159 4.08 -2.53 6.69
C VAL A 159 3.04 -3.36 5.96
N TYR A 160 3.45 -4.50 5.40
CA TYR A 160 2.54 -5.42 4.72
C TYR A 160 3.02 -6.87 4.85
N VAL A 161 2.12 -7.79 5.21
CA VAL A 161 2.39 -9.23 5.24
C VAL A 161 1.62 -9.87 4.10
N LEU A 162 2.28 -10.70 3.29
CA LEU A 162 1.63 -11.41 2.20
C LEU A 162 0.54 -12.34 2.73
N SER A 163 -0.59 -12.40 2.03
CA SER A 163 -1.61 -13.40 2.32
C SER A 163 -1.11 -14.81 1.99
N GLU A 164 -1.62 -15.84 2.67
CA GLU A 164 -1.23 -17.25 2.44
C GLU A 164 -1.27 -17.64 0.96
N ARG A 165 -2.29 -17.18 0.23
CA ARG A 165 -2.43 -17.41 -1.20
C ARG A 165 -1.28 -16.79 -2.03
N ARG A 166 -0.71 -15.66 -1.59
CA ARG A 166 0.43 -15.00 -2.24
C ARG A 166 1.75 -15.57 -1.77
N GLN A 167 1.81 -16.04 -0.54
CA GLN A 167 2.99 -16.72 0.01
C GLN A 167 3.37 -17.95 -0.83
N SER A 168 2.40 -18.72 -1.27
CA SER A 168 2.63 -19.88 -2.15
C SER A 168 3.17 -19.52 -3.55
N GLN A 169 3.12 -18.26 -3.94
CA GLN A 169 3.65 -17.74 -5.22
C GLN A 169 5.11 -17.29 -5.11
N VAL A 170 5.61 -17.10 -3.88
CA VAL A 170 7.00 -16.72 -3.62
C VAL A 170 7.83 -17.99 -3.62
N PRO A 171 8.84 -18.14 -4.50
CA PRO A 171 9.72 -19.28 -4.50
C PRO A 171 10.44 -19.40 -3.16
N LEU A 172 10.38 -20.58 -2.53
CA LEU A 172 11.15 -20.87 -1.32
C LEU A 172 12.61 -21.14 -1.70
N GLY A 173 13.56 -20.47 -1.05
CA GLY A 173 14.99 -20.71 -1.24
C GLY A 173 15.85 -19.46 -1.10
N ARG A 174 17.16 -19.58 -1.38
CA ARG A 174 18.14 -18.47 -1.33
C ARG A 174 18.02 -17.51 -2.52
N SER A 175 16.83 -17.10 -2.86
CA SER A 175 16.59 -16.15 -3.95
C SER A 175 16.78 -14.73 -3.44
N VAL A 176 17.45 -13.89 -4.23
CA VAL A 176 17.49 -12.47 -3.99
C VAL A 176 16.20 -11.87 -4.51
N TYR A 177 15.47 -11.20 -3.65
CA TYR A 177 14.22 -10.56 -4.00
C TYR A 177 14.46 -9.09 -4.31
N ARG A 178 13.81 -8.62 -5.36
CA ARG A 178 13.75 -7.22 -5.72
C ARG A 178 12.35 -6.69 -5.44
N VAL A 179 12.30 -5.51 -4.88
CA VAL A 179 11.05 -4.77 -4.66
C VAL A 179 11.12 -3.51 -5.50
N ASP A 180 10.23 -3.40 -6.46
CA ASP A 180 10.09 -2.22 -7.31
C ASP A 180 8.73 -1.57 -7.04
N ILE A 181 8.67 -0.25 -7.13
CA ILE A 181 7.42 0.50 -7.05
C ILE A 181 7.19 1.11 -8.43
N GLU A 182 6.22 0.58 -9.15
CA GLU A 182 5.91 1.00 -10.52
C GLU A 182 4.42 1.26 -10.70
N ASN A 183 4.07 2.41 -11.27
CA ASN A 183 2.69 2.76 -11.60
C ASN A 183 1.71 2.60 -10.43
N GLY A 184 2.10 3.03 -9.23
CA GLY A 184 1.28 2.91 -8.02
C GLY A 184 1.09 1.46 -7.54
N ARG A 185 2.07 0.58 -7.81
CA ARG A 185 2.08 -0.82 -7.38
C ARG A 185 3.44 -1.22 -6.88
N ILE A 186 3.46 -2.06 -5.86
CA ILE A 186 4.65 -2.74 -5.39
C ILE A 186 4.75 -4.06 -6.16
N VAL A 187 5.90 -4.28 -6.78
CA VAL A 187 6.21 -5.51 -7.53
C VAL A 187 7.34 -6.23 -6.82
N ILE A 188 7.06 -7.41 -6.30
CA ILE A 188 8.06 -8.27 -5.65
C ILE A 188 8.42 -9.38 -6.64
N GLY A 189 9.65 -9.38 -7.11
CA GLY A 189 10.17 -10.36 -8.05
C GLY A 189 11.45 -11.03 -7.55
N VAL A 190 11.82 -12.15 -8.19
CA VAL A 190 13.09 -12.83 -7.95
C VAL A 190 14.12 -12.28 -8.92
N THR A 191 15.26 -11.82 -8.42
CA THR A 191 16.42 -11.48 -9.26
C THR A 191 17.12 -12.79 -9.67
N ARG A 192 17.29 -12.96 -10.96
CA ARG A 192 18.05 -14.10 -11.55
C ARG A 192 19.51 -13.74 -11.65
#